data_8efddbe1ce841549572110abf4365847
#
_entry.id   8efddbe1ce841549572110abf4365847
#
_cell.length_a   1.000
_cell.length_b   1.000
_cell.length_c   1.000
_cell.angle_alpha   90.00
_cell.angle_beta   90.00
_cell.angle_gamma   90.00
#
_symmetry.space_group_name_H-M   'P 1'
#
loop_
_entity.id
_entity.type
_entity.pdbx_description
1 polymer ?
#
loop_
_entity_poly.entity_id
_entity_poly.type
_entity_poly.pdbx_seq_one_letter_code
_entity_poly.pdbx_strand_id
1 'polypeptide(L)'
;MRIALCQCNPVMGDLAGNLEKLRRIVRSTAPESPELLVFPELFLQGYPPRDLLENAWFISDGMRSLEQLREISRTRPETAILVGAAFAASGTARKRPTNAAVVVRDGEVIFRQDKSLLPSYDVFDETRYFAPARDVDVWEYGGERIGITICEDIWCSSDLVPEGLYERDPMKQLAEKGVSLLINIAASPFHVDKQRQRVS
;
A
#
# COMPACT_ATOMS: atom_id res chain seq x y z
N MET A 1 14.88 13.90 -4.50
CA MET A 1 14.72 12.56 -3.88
C MET A 1 14.81 11.48 -4.95
N ARG A 2 15.59 10.39 -4.70
CA ARG A 2 15.68 9.21 -5.60
C ARG A 2 14.74 8.13 -5.12
N ILE A 3 13.82 7.70 -5.99
CA ILE A 3 12.81 6.67 -5.70
C ILE A 3 13.08 5.45 -6.58
N ALA A 4 13.07 4.26 -5.99
CA ALA A 4 13.09 3.00 -6.73
C ALA A 4 11.71 2.34 -6.68
N LEU A 5 11.10 2.13 -7.85
CA LEU A 5 9.84 1.41 -7.99
C LEU A 5 10.11 -0.09 -8.07
N CYS A 6 9.73 -0.81 -7.03
CA CYS A 6 9.95 -2.25 -6.90
C CYS A 6 8.78 -3.02 -7.54
N GLN A 7 8.73 -3.07 -8.87
CA GLN A 7 7.72 -3.85 -9.59
C GLN A 7 8.00 -5.34 -9.45
N CYS A 8 7.32 -5.97 -8.51
CA CYS A 8 7.49 -7.39 -8.22
C CYS A 8 6.13 -8.06 -7.95
N ASN A 9 6.09 -9.37 -8.18
CA ASN A 9 4.90 -10.17 -8.00
C ASN A 9 4.98 -10.94 -6.67
N PRO A 10 4.24 -10.53 -5.64
CA PRO A 10 4.11 -11.29 -4.41
C PRO A 10 3.28 -12.56 -4.62
N VAL A 11 3.53 -13.57 -3.80
CA VAL A 11 2.73 -14.79 -3.77
C VAL A 11 1.67 -14.66 -2.68
N MET A 12 0.40 -14.86 -3.03
CA MET A 12 -0.71 -14.77 -2.09
C MET A 12 -0.54 -15.80 -0.97
N GLY A 13 -0.63 -15.34 0.28
CA GLY A 13 -0.50 -16.16 1.48
C GLY A 13 0.93 -16.49 1.90
N ASP A 14 1.93 -16.27 1.05
CA ASP A 14 3.33 -16.55 1.37
C ASP A 14 4.04 -15.33 1.98
N LEU A 15 3.69 -14.99 3.21
CA LEU A 15 4.28 -13.85 3.92
C LEU A 15 5.81 -13.96 4.04
N ALA A 16 6.32 -15.15 4.35
CA ALA A 16 7.75 -15.37 4.52
C ALA A 16 8.52 -15.21 3.20
N GLY A 17 8.03 -15.78 2.10
CA GLY A 17 8.63 -15.65 0.78
C GLY A 17 8.56 -14.23 0.22
N ASN A 18 7.44 -13.53 0.46
CA ASN A 18 7.29 -12.13 0.06
C ASN A 18 8.27 -11.23 0.84
N LEU A 19 8.43 -11.44 2.13
CA LEU A 19 9.39 -10.70 2.95
C LEU A 19 10.85 -10.99 2.54
N GLU A 20 11.18 -12.23 2.20
CA GLU A 20 12.53 -12.57 1.72
C GLU A 20 12.78 -11.95 0.32
N LYS A 21 11.76 -11.87 -0.53
CA LYS A 21 11.82 -11.14 -1.80
C LYS A 21 12.12 -9.65 -1.58
N LEU A 22 11.43 -9.02 -0.62
CA LEU A 22 11.69 -7.64 -0.21
C LEU A 22 13.13 -7.47 0.29
N ARG A 23 13.58 -8.35 1.19
CA ARG A 23 14.95 -8.31 1.73
C ARG A 23 16.02 -8.36 0.63
N ARG A 24 15.83 -9.22 -0.38
CA ARG A 24 16.74 -9.30 -1.54
C ARG A 24 16.75 -8.01 -2.35
N ILE A 25 15.60 -7.40 -2.57
CA ILE A 25 15.49 -6.12 -3.30
C ILE A 25 16.18 -4.99 -2.53
N VAL A 26 15.96 -4.88 -1.22
CA VAL A 26 16.63 -3.89 -0.36
C VAL A 26 18.15 -4.00 -0.49
N ARG A 27 18.68 -5.23 -0.51
CA ARG A 27 20.12 -5.47 -0.69
C ARG A 27 20.60 -5.14 -2.10
N SER A 28 19.87 -5.56 -3.14
CA SER A 28 20.28 -5.38 -4.53
C SER A 28 20.25 -3.93 -4.99
N THR A 29 19.40 -3.09 -4.41
CA THR A 29 19.29 -1.66 -4.72
C THR A 29 20.29 -0.79 -3.95
N ALA A 30 21.12 -1.37 -3.10
CA ALA A 30 22.11 -0.63 -2.31
C ALA A 30 23.09 0.22 -3.14
N PRO A 31 23.61 -0.24 -4.29
CA PRO A 31 24.53 0.56 -5.10
C PRO A 31 23.92 1.87 -5.62
N GLU A 32 22.63 1.89 -5.93
CA GLU A 32 21.91 3.06 -6.44
C GLU A 32 21.53 4.06 -5.34
N SER A 33 21.65 3.65 -4.06
CA SER A 33 21.34 4.45 -2.87
C SER A 33 19.99 5.19 -2.98
N PRO A 34 18.85 4.50 -3.21
CA PRO A 34 17.56 5.14 -3.22
C PRO A 34 17.19 5.64 -1.82
N GLU A 35 16.57 6.81 -1.75
CA GLU A 35 16.02 7.37 -0.51
C GLU A 35 14.68 6.72 -0.15
N LEU A 36 13.93 6.23 -1.17
CA LEU A 36 12.65 5.56 -1.00
C LEU A 36 12.54 4.34 -1.92
N LEU A 37 12.19 3.20 -1.35
CA LEU A 37 11.76 1.99 -2.08
C LEU A 37 10.23 1.91 -2.02
N VAL A 38 9.58 1.70 -3.17
CA VAL A 38 8.11 1.61 -3.26
C VAL A 38 7.71 0.22 -3.72
N PHE A 39 7.03 -0.52 -2.87
CA PHE A 39 6.48 -1.85 -3.13
C PHE A 39 4.98 -1.80 -3.41
N PRO A 40 4.40 -2.79 -4.11
CA PRO A 40 2.99 -2.83 -4.45
C PRO A 40 2.02 -2.88 -3.26
N GLU A 41 0.73 -2.65 -3.56
CA GLU A 41 -0.41 -2.88 -2.66
C GLU A 41 -0.41 -4.33 -2.16
N LEU A 42 -0.72 -4.53 -0.85
CA LEU A 42 -0.80 -5.82 -0.17
C LEU A 42 0.40 -6.75 -0.45
N PHE A 43 1.57 -6.16 -0.64
CA PHE A 43 2.77 -6.91 -1.00
C PHE A 43 3.11 -8.01 0.01
N LEU A 44 2.97 -7.75 1.31
CA LEU A 44 3.31 -8.75 2.33
C LEU A 44 2.40 -9.97 2.26
N GLN A 45 1.08 -9.77 2.13
CA GLN A 45 0.10 -10.86 2.08
C GLN A 45 -0.12 -11.45 0.68
N GLY A 46 0.23 -10.70 -0.37
CA GLY A 46 -0.17 -10.96 -1.75
C GLY A 46 -1.63 -10.58 -2.00
N TYR A 47 -1.95 -10.14 -3.22
CA TYR A 47 -3.30 -9.72 -3.60
C TYR A 47 -3.94 -10.75 -4.55
N PRO A 48 -5.25 -11.06 -4.39
CA PRO A 48 -6.17 -10.71 -3.33
C PRO A 48 -6.19 -11.77 -2.19
N PRO A 49 -6.00 -11.41 -0.93
CA PRO A 49 -5.96 -12.37 0.17
C PRO A 49 -7.33 -12.96 0.57
N ARG A 50 -8.43 -12.31 0.19
CA ARG A 50 -9.83 -12.76 0.37
C ARG A 50 -10.09 -13.32 1.79
N ASP A 51 -10.65 -14.53 1.87
CA ASP A 51 -11.04 -15.24 3.09
C ASP A 51 -9.87 -15.57 4.05
N LEU A 52 -8.63 -15.50 3.59
CA LEU A 52 -7.47 -15.56 4.48
C LEU A 52 -7.52 -14.47 5.56
N LEU A 53 -8.09 -13.30 5.23
CA LEU A 53 -8.24 -12.17 6.15
C LEU A 53 -9.23 -12.44 7.30
N GLU A 54 -10.11 -13.43 7.18
CA GLU A 54 -11.02 -13.86 8.23
C GLU A 54 -10.29 -14.69 9.32
N ASN A 55 -9.07 -15.13 9.03
CA ASN A 55 -8.27 -15.93 9.94
C ASN A 55 -7.37 -15.06 10.82
N ALA A 56 -7.60 -15.08 12.12
CA ALA A 56 -6.83 -14.27 13.09
C ALA A 56 -5.32 -14.57 13.04
N TRP A 57 -4.94 -15.82 12.77
CA TRP A 57 -3.53 -16.20 12.64
C TRP A 57 -2.86 -15.48 11.44
N PHE A 58 -3.56 -15.34 10.32
CA PHE A 58 -3.03 -14.68 9.10
C PHE A 58 -2.76 -13.20 9.33
N ILE A 59 -3.67 -12.50 10.01
CA ILE A 59 -3.49 -11.11 10.42
C ILE A 59 -2.32 -10.97 11.40
N SER A 60 -2.24 -11.89 12.40
CA SER A 60 -1.14 -11.92 13.36
C SER A 60 0.22 -12.14 12.69
N ASP A 61 0.28 -13.03 11.68
CA ASP A 61 1.49 -13.28 10.91
C ASP A 61 1.88 -12.07 10.06
N GLY A 62 0.90 -11.34 9.53
CA GLY A 62 1.12 -10.05 8.88
C GLY A 62 1.77 -9.03 9.80
N MET A 63 1.32 -8.95 11.07
CA MET A 63 1.94 -8.08 12.08
C MET A 63 3.38 -8.52 12.41
N ARG A 64 3.64 -9.83 12.52
CA ARG A 64 5.01 -10.35 12.70
C ARG A 64 5.92 -10.03 11.50
N SER A 65 5.37 -10.08 10.29
CA SER A 65 6.11 -9.69 9.08
C SER A 65 6.47 -8.20 9.08
N LEU A 66 5.62 -7.35 9.65
CA LEU A 66 5.94 -5.92 9.85
C LEU A 66 7.11 -5.75 10.81
N GLU A 67 7.16 -6.49 11.93
CA GLU A 67 8.30 -6.43 12.84
C GLU A 67 9.61 -6.88 12.15
N GLN A 68 9.55 -7.92 11.34
CA GLN A 68 10.72 -8.35 10.55
C GLN A 68 11.11 -7.32 9.47
N LEU A 69 10.16 -6.61 8.88
CA LEU A 69 10.43 -5.49 7.97
C LEU A 69 11.14 -4.34 8.69
N ARG A 70 10.76 -4.03 9.93
CA ARG A 70 11.46 -3.05 10.76
C ARG A 70 12.94 -3.43 10.96
N GLU A 71 13.22 -4.70 11.23
CA GLU A 71 14.61 -5.20 11.32
C GLU A 71 15.35 -5.08 9.97
N ILE A 72 14.68 -5.38 8.86
CA ILE A 72 15.28 -5.19 7.53
C ILE A 72 15.62 -3.72 7.30
N SER A 73 14.74 -2.80 7.66
CA SER A 73 14.96 -1.36 7.45
C SER A 73 16.17 -0.81 8.23
N ARG A 74 16.50 -1.39 9.39
CA ARG A 74 17.72 -1.03 10.14
C ARG A 74 19.02 -1.36 9.40
N THR A 75 18.97 -2.28 8.44
CA THR A 75 20.17 -2.57 7.62
C THR A 75 20.50 -1.46 6.64
N ARG A 76 19.54 -0.52 6.43
CA ARG A 76 19.67 0.65 5.57
C ARG A 76 18.90 1.85 6.14
N PRO A 77 19.40 2.45 7.23
CA PRO A 77 18.64 3.48 7.97
C PRO A 77 18.39 4.77 7.17
N GLU A 78 19.17 5.00 6.11
CA GLU A 78 19.01 6.14 5.20
C GLU A 78 17.85 5.95 4.20
N THR A 79 17.40 4.71 3.96
CA THR A 79 16.37 4.37 2.96
C THR A 79 15.01 4.12 3.61
N ALA A 80 14.00 4.84 3.22
CA ALA A 80 12.61 4.55 3.59
C ALA A 80 12.05 3.42 2.70
N ILE A 81 11.19 2.56 3.27
CA ILE A 81 10.55 1.44 2.57
C ILE A 81 9.04 1.62 2.68
N LEU A 82 8.39 1.95 1.56
CA LEU A 82 6.93 1.99 1.43
C LEU A 82 6.43 0.63 0.95
N VAL A 83 5.55 -0.01 1.71
CA VAL A 83 5.00 -1.32 1.37
C VAL A 83 3.50 -1.39 1.67
N GLY A 84 2.76 -2.07 0.78
CA GLY A 84 1.35 -2.41 1.02
C GLY A 84 1.20 -3.66 1.88
N ALA A 85 0.31 -3.60 2.86
CA ALA A 85 -0.01 -4.75 3.72
C ALA A 85 -1.41 -4.64 4.37
N ALA A 86 -1.94 -5.77 4.81
CA ALA A 86 -3.14 -5.84 5.63
C ALA A 86 -2.79 -5.82 7.12
N PHE A 87 -3.46 -4.98 7.88
CA PHE A 87 -3.25 -4.84 9.32
C PHE A 87 -4.55 -4.94 10.11
N ALA A 88 -4.45 -5.42 11.34
CA ALA A 88 -5.55 -5.32 12.28
C ALA A 88 -5.97 -3.85 12.46
N ALA A 89 -7.28 -3.60 12.50
CA ALA A 89 -7.77 -2.26 12.81
C ALA A 89 -7.35 -1.87 14.24
N SER A 90 -6.99 -0.61 14.42
CA SER A 90 -6.71 -0.06 15.75
C SER A 90 -7.98 -0.09 16.61
N GLY A 91 -7.92 -0.67 17.81
CA GLY A 91 -9.03 -0.72 18.76
C GLY A 91 -9.58 -2.14 19.01
N THR A 92 -10.88 -2.29 19.24
CA THR A 92 -11.51 -3.53 19.68
C THR A 92 -11.41 -4.69 18.67
N ALA A 93 -11.30 -5.92 19.15
CA ALA A 93 -11.05 -7.17 18.44
C ALA A 93 -12.10 -7.60 17.37
N ARG A 94 -13.08 -6.77 17.06
CA ARG A 94 -14.15 -7.03 16.06
C ARG A 94 -14.14 -6.13 14.84
N LYS A 95 -13.13 -5.25 14.67
CA LYS A 95 -13.04 -4.41 13.49
C LYS A 95 -12.35 -5.17 12.36
N ARG A 96 -12.90 -5.02 11.14
CA ARG A 96 -12.25 -5.54 9.93
C ARG A 96 -10.82 -4.98 9.80
N PRO A 97 -9.86 -5.76 9.28
CA PRO A 97 -8.55 -5.25 8.97
C PRO A 97 -8.61 -4.09 7.97
N THR A 98 -7.53 -3.38 7.81
CA THR A 98 -7.38 -2.33 6.78
C THR A 98 -6.34 -2.76 5.75
N ASN A 99 -6.55 -2.38 4.49
CA ASN A 99 -5.54 -2.39 3.45
C ASN A 99 -4.73 -1.10 3.59
N ALA A 100 -3.46 -1.19 3.89
CA ALA A 100 -2.65 -0.04 4.26
C ALA A 100 -1.33 0.04 3.49
N ALA A 101 -0.89 1.25 3.21
CA ALA A 101 0.46 1.60 2.84
C ALA A 101 1.21 2.05 4.10
N VAL A 102 2.32 1.40 4.42
CA VAL A 102 3.17 1.79 5.55
C VAL A 102 4.57 2.16 5.06
N VAL A 103 5.13 3.17 5.68
CA VAL A 103 6.53 3.57 5.46
C VAL A 103 7.34 3.21 6.69
N VAL A 104 8.35 2.39 6.47
CA VAL A 104 9.28 1.95 7.52
C VAL A 104 10.68 2.49 7.22
N ARG A 105 11.32 3.06 8.22
CA ARG A 105 12.70 3.55 8.14
C ARG A 105 13.41 3.37 9.47
N ASP A 106 14.64 2.91 9.46
CA ASP A 106 15.48 2.71 10.64
C ASP A 106 14.76 2.00 11.82
N GLY A 107 14.02 0.95 11.49
CA GLY A 107 13.28 0.17 12.48
C GLY A 107 11.96 0.79 12.95
N GLU A 108 11.56 1.94 12.45
CA GLU A 108 10.33 2.61 12.86
C GLU A 108 9.31 2.71 11.72
N VAL A 109 8.03 2.59 12.07
CA VAL A 109 6.93 2.95 11.16
C VAL A 109 6.76 4.46 11.27
N ILE A 110 7.20 5.18 10.23
CA ILE A 110 7.21 6.65 10.23
C ILE A 110 5.99 7.27 9.55
N PHE A 111 5.23 6.48 8.77
CA PHE A 111 3.97 6.91 8.17
C PHE A 111 3.08 5.70 7.86
N ARG A 112 1.76 5.91 7.89
CA ARG A 112 0.76 4.94 7.46
C ARG A 112 -0.43 5.64 6.85
N GLN A 113 -0.88 5.14 5.70
CA GLN A 113 -2.15 5.51 5.07
C GLN A 113 -2.97 4.24 4.81
N ASP A 114 -4.17 4.19 5.35
CA ASP A 114 -5.14 3.15 5.04
C ASP A 114 -5.91 3.50 3.75
N LYS A 115 -6.32 2.50 2.98
CA LYS A 115 -7.07 2.66 1.74
C LYS A 115 -8.45 3.26 2.02
N SER A 116 -8.82 4.29 1.24
CA SER A 116 -10.08 5.02 1.41
C SER A 116 -11.22 4.42 0.59
N LEU A 117 -10.95 4.04 -0.67
CA LEU A 117 -11.94 3.53 -1.60
C LEU A 117 -11.76 2.02 -1.78
N LEU A 118 -12.79 1.26 -1.38
CA LEU A 118 -12.79 -0.20 -1.42
C LEU A 118 -13.69 -0.68 -2.56
N PRO A 119 -13.11 -1.17 -3.68
CA PRO A 119 -13.92 -1.67 -4.79
C PRO A 119 -14.70 -2.93 -4.40
N SER A 120 -15.98 -2.99 -4.86
CA SER A 120 -16.89 -4.12 -4.66
C SER A 120 -17.59 -4.51 -5.96
N TYR A 121 -16.97 -4.26 -7.10
CA TYR A 121 -17.48 -4.55 -8.43
C TYR A 121 -16.49 -5.45 -9.18
N ASP A 122 -16.97 -6.08 -10.27
CA ASP A 122 -16.21 -7.01 -11.10
C ASP A 122 -15.60 -8.16 -10.24
N VAL A 123 -14.30 -8.28 -10.22
CA VAL A 123 -13.56 -9.31 -9.46
C VAL A 123 -13.25 -8.90 -8.02
N PHE A 124 -13.59 -7.65 -7.66
CA PHE A 124 -13.28 -7.07 -6.36
C PHE A 124 -14.39 -7.32 -5.34
N ASP A 125 -14.03 -7.59 -4.11
CA ASP A 125 -14.93 -7.71 -2.95
C ASP A 125 -14.27 -7.16 -1.68
N GLU A 126 -13.61 -6.00 -1.81
CA GLU A 126 -12.80 -5.45 -0.71
C GLU A 126 -13.65 -4.94 0.46
N THR A 127 -14.84 -4.42 0.19
CA THR A 127 -15.77 -3.95 1.24
C THR A 127 -16.20 -5.06 2.20
N ARG A 128 -16.14 -6.32 1.79
CA ARG A 128 -16.40 -7.48 2.66
C ARG A 128 -15.34 -7.65 3.72
N TYR A 129 -14.07 -7.47 3.35
CA TYR A 129 -12.92 -7.84 4.17
C TYR A 129 -12.28 -6.67 4.89
N PHE A 130 -12.24 -5.49 4.27
CA PHE A 130 -11.52 -4.33 4.79
C PHE A 130 -12.45 -3.24 5.35
N ALA A 131 -11.90 -2.44 6.26
CA ALA A 131 -12.50 -1.19 6.69
C ALA A 131 -11.84 -0.02 5.92
N PRO A 132 -12.63 0.94 5.37
CA PRO A 132 -12.08 2.08 4.65
C PRO A 132 -11.49 3.12 5.62
N ALA A 133 -10.47 3.83 5.17
CA ALA A 133 -10.01 5.04 5.83
C ALA A 133 -11.07 6.14 5.77
N ARG A 134 -11.05 7.05 6.74
CA ARG A 134 -11.91 8.25 6.75
C ARG A 134 -11.23 9.46 6.15
N ASP A 135 -9.91 9.55 6.33
CA ASP A 135 -9.10 10.69 5.95
C ASP A 135 -7.84 10.23 5.22
N VAL A 136 -7.24 11.11 4.46
CA VAL A 136 -5.93 10.94 3.85
C VAL A 136 -4.97 11.95 4.44
N ASP A 137 -3.75 11.49 4.75
CA ASP A 137 -2.71 12.32 5.33
C ASP A 137 -1.56 12.59 4.36
N VAL A 138 -0.78 13.62 4.64
CA VAL A 138 0.40 14.01 3.87
C VAL A 138 1.63 13.61 4.66
N TRP A 139 2.54 12.91 4.01
CA TRP A 139 3.84 12.56 4.55
C TRP A 139 4.90 13.56 4.06
N GLU A 140 5.56 14.23 4.98
CA GLU A 140 6.65 15.15 4.67
C GLU A 140 8.00 14.41 4.71
N TYR A 141 8.65 14.30 3.56
CA TYR A 141 9.92 13.57 3.45
C TYR A 141 10.76 14.08 2.27
N GLY A 142 12.09 14.21 2.50
CA GLY A 142 13.02 14.63 1.45
C GLY A 142 12.73 16.01 0.84
N GLY A 143 12.06 16.88 1.57
CA GLY A 143 11.63 18.21 1.10
C GLY A 143 10.33 18.21 0.29
N GLU A 144 9.69 17.05 0.12
CA GLU A 144 8.42 16.88 -0.60
C GLU A 144 7.26 16.69 0.37
N ARG A 145 6.08 17.11 -0.05
CA ARG A 145 4.78 16.79 0.57
C ARG A 145 4.14 15.65 -0.20
N ILE A 146 4.26 14.43 0.33
CA ILE A 146 3.91 13.21 -0.38
C ILE A 146 2.51 12.75 0.01
N GLY A 147 1.63 12.62 -0.98
CA GLY A 147 0.36 11.89 -0.86
C GLY A 147 0.58 10.43 -1.22
N ILE A 148 0.13 9.52 -0.34
CA ILE A 148 0.17 8.09 -0.62
C ILE A 148 -1.27 7.60 -0.79
N THR A 149 -1.55 6.96 -1.92
CA THR A 149 -2.85 6.38 -2.28
C THR A 149 -2.70 4.92 -2.63
N ILE A 150 -3.79 4.16 -2.55
CA ILE A 150 -3.79 2.73 -2.78
C ILE A 150 -4.82 2.40 -3.86
N CYS A 151 -4.32 1.99 -5.03
CA CYS A 151 -5.09 1.45 -6.16
C CYS A 151 -6.31 2.30 -6.52
N GLU A 152 -7.50 1.94 -6.01
CA GLU A 152 -8.79 2.58 -6.28
C GLU A 152 -8.88 4.05 -5.88
N ASP A 153 -8.07 4.47 -4.91
CA ASP A 153 -8.12 5.84 -4.37
C ASP A 153 -7.92 6.94 -5.44
N ILE A 154 -7.30 6.63 -6.57
CA ILE A 154 -7.08 7.58 -7.66
C ILE A 154 -8.20 7.60 -8.72
N TRP A 155 -9.21 6.71 -8.62
CA TRP A 155 -10.21 6.52 -9.65
C TRP A 155 -11.54 7.25 -9.40
N CYS A 156 -11.73 7.88 -8.24
CA CYS A 156 -13.00 8.46 -7.81
C CYS A 156 -13.66 9.40 -8.84
N SER A 157 -12.87 10.20 -9.54
CA SER A 157 -13.34 11.17 -10.54
C SER A 157 -13.10 10.71 -11.98
N SER A 158 -12.79 9.44 -12.22
CA SER A 158 -12.54 8.90 -13.56
C SER A 158 -13.82 8.38 -14.19
N ASP A 159 -13.92 8.46 -15.52
CA ASP A 159 -15.01 7.87 -16.31
C ASP A 159 -15.03 6.32 -16.23
N LEU A 160 -14.06 5.72 -15.57
CA LEU A 160 -13.91 4.27 -15.41
C LEU A 160 -14.69 3.72 -14.21
N VAL A 161 -15.17 4.60 -13.33
CA VAL A 161 -15.92 4.23 -12.13
C VAL A 161 -17.35 4.75 -12.27
N PRO A 162 -18.39 3.96 -11.92
CA PRO A 162 -19.77 4.42 -11.96
C PRO A 162 -19.95 5.71 -11.16
N GLU A 163 -20.63 6.69 -11.76
CA GLU A 163 -20.92 7.96 -11.12
C GLU A 163 -21.64 7.74 -9.78
N GLY A 164 -21.18 8.40 -8.71
CA GLY A 164 -21.78 8.28 -7.39
C GLY A 164 -21.43 7.01 -6.62
N LEU A 165 -20.51 6.17 -7.11
CA LEU A 165 -20.04 4.98 -6.37
C LEU A 165 -19.36 5.35 -5.05
N TYR A 166 -18.67 6.46 -5.00
CA TYR A 166 -17.96 6.92 -3.82
C TYR A 166 -18.42 8.30 -3.37
N GLU A 167 -18.63 8.46 -2.06
CA GLU A 167 -18.98 9.74 -1.43
C GLU A 167 -17.77 10.64 -1.19
N ARG A 168 -16.55 10.12 -1.35
CA ARG A 168 -15.29 10.78 -1.01
C ARG A 168 -14.34 10.77 -2.18
N ASP A 169 -13.55 11.83 -2.28
CA ASP A 169 -12.48 11.97 -3.27
C ASP A 169 -11.13 12.17 -2.55
N PRO A 170 -10.34 11.09 -2.37
CA PRO A 170 -9.02 11.16 -1.75
C PRO A 170 -8.05 12.08 -2.50
N MET A 171 -8.16 12.13 -3.82
CA MET A 171 -7.31 12.96 -4.67
C MET A 171 -7.56 14.44 -4.43
N LYS A 172 -8.83 14.84 -4.35
CA LYS A 172 -9.21 16.21 -4.02
C LYS A 172 -8.71 16.60 -2.63
N GLN A 173 -8.87 15.74 -1.62
CA GLN A 173 -8.38 16.00 -0.27
C GLN A 173 -6.85 16.19 -0.24
N LEU A 174 -6.09 15.37 -0.97
CA LEU A 174 -4.63 15.51 -1.06
C LEU A 174 -4.23 16.79 -1.79
N ALA A 175 -4.94 17.16 -2.86
CA ALA A 175 -4.69 18.41 -3.59
C ALA A 175 -4.92 19.63 -2.68
N GLU A 176 -6.01 19.66 -1.91
CA GLU A 176 -6.31 20.71 -0.93
C GLU A 176 -5.25 20.81 0.19
N LYS A 177 -4.61 19.68 0.52
CA LYS A 177 -3.48 19.61 1.47
C LYS A 177 -2.14 20.01 0.85
N GLY A 178 -2.08 20.38 -0.42
CA GLY A 178 -0.89 20.89 -1.10
C GLY A 178 0.19 19.82 -1.30
N VAL A 179 -0.19 18.62 -1.73
CA VAL A 179 0.73 17.54 -2.09
C VAL A 179 1.55 17.94 -3.32
N SER A 180 2.87 17.75 -3.26
CA SER A 180 3.80 18.01 -4.38
C SER A 180 4.15 16.72 -5.15
N LEU A 181 4.05 15.56 -4.50
CA LEU A 181 4.32 14.25 -5.08
C LEU A 181 3.23 13.25 -4.67
N LEU A 182 2.64 12.60 -5.66
CA LEU A 182 1.69 11.51 -5.44
C LEU A 182 2.35 10.15 -5.70
N ILE A 183 2.19 9.21 -4.78
CA ILE A 183 2.59 7.81 -4.94
C ILE A 183 1.35 6.94 -4.83
N ASN A 184 0.99 6.23 -5.92
CA ASN A 184 -0.07 5.24 -5.89
C ASN A 184 0.53 3.83 -5.94
N ILE A 185 0.28 3.03 -4.89
CA ILE A 185 0.61 1.60 -4.90
C ILE A 185 -0.61 0.79 -5.31
N ALA A 186 -0.45 -0.17 -6.20
CA ALA A 186 -1.57 -0.93 -6.74
C ALA A 186 -1.23 -2.40 -7.01
N ALA A 187 -2.27 -3.25 -6.95
CA ALA A 187 -2.27 -4.64 -7.39
C ALA A 187 -3.43 -4.85 -8.37
N SER A 188 -3.46 -4.06 -9.44
CA SER A 188 -4.56 -4.00 -10.38
C SER A 188 -4.53 -5.14 -11.38
N PRO A 189 -5.68 -5.81 -11.69
CA PRO A 189 -5.73 -6.87 -12.69
C PRO A 189 -5.24 -6.38 -14.06
N PHE A 190 -4.51 -7.25 -14.75
CA PHE A 190 -4.11 -6.99 -16.14
C PHE A 190 -5.25 -7.36 -17.09
N HIS A 191 -5.54 -6.49 -18.06
CA HIS A 191 -6.35 -6.78 -19.23
C HIS A 191 -5.79 -6.06 -20.46
N VAL A 192 -6.20 -6.53 -21.65
CA VAL A 192 -5.82 -5.89 -22.92
C VAL A 192 -6.27 -4.43 -22.90
N ASP A 193 -5.44 -3.51 -23.41
CA ASP A 193 -5.65 -2.06 -23.45
C ASP A 193 -5.60 -1.29 -22.11
N LYS A 194 -5.40 -1.95 -20.96
CA LYS A 194 -5.31 -1.24 -19.68
C LYS A 194 -4.19 -0.20 -19.63
N GLN A 195 -3.08 -0.46 -20.34
CA GLN A 195 -1.98 0.50 -20.43
C GLN A 195 -2.43 1.80 -21.09
N ARG A 196 -3.25 1.74 -22.15
CA ARG A 196 -3.78 2.93 -22.84
C ARG A 196 -4.68 3.74 -21.92
N GLN A 197 -5.54 3.08 -21.15
CA GLN A 197 -6.44 3.72 -20.19
C GLN A 197 -5.71 4.45 -19.05
N ARG A 198 -4.46 4.05 -18.75
CA ARG A 198 -3.67 4.68 -17.68
C ARG A 198 -2.81 5.86 -18.14
N VAL A 199 -2.61 6.00 -19.43
CA VAL A 199 -1.73 7.04 -20.02
C VAL A 199 -2.56 8.15 -20.67
N SER A 200 -3.85 7.89 -20.96
CA SER A 200 -4.81 8.89 -21.44
C SER A 200 -5.26 9.81 -20.31
#